data_fc100b389440cf6391d55f34b075452d
#
_entry.id   fc100b389440cf6391d55f34b075452d
#
_cell.length_a   1.000
_cell.length_b   1.000
_cell.length_c   1.000
_cell.angle_alpha   90.00
_cell.angle_beta   90.00
_cell.angle_gamma   90.00
#
_symmetry.space_group_name_H-M   'P 1'
#
loop_
_entity.id
_entity.type
_entity.pdbx_description
1 polymer ?
#
loop_
_entity_poly.entity_id
_entity_poly.type
_entity_poly.pdbx_seq_one_letter_code
_entity_poly.pdbx_strand_id
1 'polypeptide(L)'
;MSNPRTSASRTTAAVAGALLALAAADAWAGPCTSDIAQFEAAIRASQGNPLAGLTAPQSVGADLSHQPTPASVKQAQDRLKKTFAATMARAKRYDAQGNAPGCTRELAKAKRMYIL
;
A
#
# COMPACT_ATOMS: atom_id res chain seq x y z
N MET A 1 13.88 -24.79 -74.08
CA MET A 1 14.64 -25.18 -72.89
C MET A 1 14.82 -23.97 -72.01
N SER A 2 13.93 -23.68 -71.12
CA SER A 2 14.03 -22.55 -70.21
C SER A 2 13.40 -22.89 -68.87
N ASN A 3 14.23 -22.93 -67.85
CA ASN A 3 13.90 -23.36 -66.52
C ASN A 3 13.36 -22.12 -65.71
N PRO A 4 12.21 -22.11 -65.11
CA PRO A 4 11.83 -21.04 -64.18
C PRO A 4 12.29 -21.41 -62.78
N ARG A 5 13.10 -20.54 -62.22
CA ARG A 5 13.55 -20.57 -60.80
C ARG A 5 12.42 -20.04 -59.95
N THR A 6 11.88 -20.88 -59.12
CA THR A 6 10.96 -20.52 -58.05
C THR A 6 11.67 -19.77 -56.94
N SER A 7 11.26 -18.52 -56.74
CA SER A 7 11.67 -17.68 -55.62
C SER A 7 10.86 -18.07 -54.40
N ALA A 8 11.49 -18.69 -53.43
CA ALA A 8 10.90 -18.95 -52.12
C ALA A 8 10.93 -17.66 -51.27
N SER A 9 9.77 -17.16 -51.01
CA SER A 9 9.55 -16.03 -50.07
C SER A 9 9.85 -16.48 -48.63
N ARG A 10 10.86 -15.87 -48.06
CA ARG A 10 11.19 -15.97 -46.62
C ARG A 10 10.47 -14.88 -45.87
N THR A 11 9.33 -15.20 -45.26
CA THR A 11 8.67 -14.35 -44.29
C THR A 11 8.32 -15.17 -43.06
N THR A 12 9.27 -15.35 -42.17
CA THR A 12 9.03 -15.81 -40.81
C THR A 12 10.17 -15.33 -39.93
N ALA A 13 9.96 -14.26 -39.18
CA ALA A 13 10.63 -13.97 -37.92
C ALA A 13 10.30 -12.55 -37.42
N ALA A 14 9.17 -12.33 -36.81
CA ALA A 14 8.94 -11.11 -35.99
C ALA A 14 7.73 -11.28 -35.04
N VAL A 15 7.74 -12.28 -34.16
CA VAL A 15 6.72 -12.36 -33.08
C VAL A 15 7.34 -12.81 -31.73
N ALA A 16 8.62 -12.83 -31.57
CA ALA A 16 9.26 -13.32 -30.33
C ALA A 16 9.74 -12.21 -29.36
N GLY A 17 9.41 -10.94 -29.60
CA GLY A 17 9.98 -9.82 -28.83
C GLY A 17 9.08 -9.15 -27.80
N ALA A 18 7.80 -9.51 -27.70
CA ALA A 18 6.85 -8.72 -26.89
C ALA A 18 6.51 -9.29 -25.50
N LEU A 19 7.04 -10.45 -25.12
CA LEU A 19 6.67 -11.11 -23.85
C LEU A 19 7.68 -10.95 -22.70
N LEU A 20 8.80 -10.26 -22.92
CA LEU A 20 9.83 -10.10 -21.88
C LEU A 20 9.76 -8.77 -21.10
N ALA A 21 8.83 -7.88 -21.43
CA ALA A 21 8.75 -6.56 -20.79
C ALA A 21 7.90 -6.50 -19.51
N LEU A 22 7.17 -7.57 -19.13
CA LEU A 22 6.32 -7.55 -17.94
C LEU A 22 6.99 -8.07 -16.65
N ALA A 23 8.19 -8.63 -16.73
CA ALA A 23 8.87 -9.19 -15.55
C ALA A 23 9.77 -8.20 -14.80
N ALA A 24 9.91 -6.95 -15.27
CA ALA A 24 10.82 -5.97 -14.68
C ALA A 24 10.20 -5.08 -13.60
N ALA A 25 8.89 -5.16 -13.33
CA ALA A 25 8.22 -4.31 -12.35
C ALA A 25 8.43 -4.77 -10.89
N ASP A 26 8.79 -6.04 -10.66
CA ASP A 26 8.95 -6.58 -9.30
C ASP A 26 10.33 -6.31 -8.68
N ALA A 27 11.31 -5.84 -9.46
CA ALA A 27 12.69 -5.63 -9.00
C ALA A 27 12.86 -4.43 -8.05
N TRP A 28 11.81 -3.62 -7.84
CA TRP A 28 11.82 -2.42 -6.99
C TRP A 28 10.86 -2.52 -5.80
N ALA A 29 10.22 -3.66 -5.62
CA ALA A 29 9.36 -3.88 -4.45
C ALA A 29 10.22 -4.03 -3.20
N GLY A 30 9.93 -3.24 -2.19
CA GLY A 30 10.57 -3.35 -0.88
C GLY A 30 10.06 -4.57 -0.09
N PRO A 31 10.64 -4.82 1.08
CA PRO A 31 10.35 -6.02 1.88
C PRO A 31 8.91 -6.09 2.42
N CYS A 32 8.19 -4.97 2.48
CA CYS A 32 6.79 -4.95 2.92
C CYS A 32 5.85 -4.26 1.91
N THR A 33 6.25 -4.04 0.68
CA THR A 33 5.41 -3.38 -0.33
C THR A 33 4.04 -4.05 -0.47
N SER A 34 4.00 -5.39 -0.51
CA SER A 34 2.74 -6.14 -0.60
C SER A 34 1.85 -5.96 0.63
N ASP A 35 2.43 -5.97 1.82
CA ASP A 35 1.69 -5.83 3.07
C ASP A 35 1.09 -4.43 3.23
N ILE A 36 1.84 -3.40 2.81
CA ILE A 36 1.35 -2.01 2.76
C ILE A 36 0.18 -1.91 1.78
N ALA A 37 0.33 -2.46 0.57
CA ALA A 37 -0.70 -2.43 -0.46
C ALA A 37 -1.98 -3.16 -0.03
N GLN A 38 -1.86 -4.32 0.62
CA GLN A 38 -2.99 -5.07 1.17
C GLN A 38 -3.71 -4.27 2.26
N PHE A 39 -2.97 -3.66 3.18
CA PHE A 39 -3.58 -2.86 4.24
C PHE A 39 -4.29 -1.62 3.69
N GLU A 40 -3.70 -0.92 2.73
CA GLU A 40 -4.35 0.22 2.07
C GLU A 40 -5.59 -0.21 1.27
N ALA A 41 -5.56 -1.39 0.64
CA ALA A 41 -6.73 -1.94 -0.03
C ALA A 41 -7.86 -2.28 0.95
N ALA A 42 -7.53 -2.86 2.10
CA ALA A 42 -8.51 -3.15 3.17
C ALA A 42 -9.13 -1.87 3.72
N ILE A 43 -8.34 -0.81 3.94
CA ILE A 43 -8.86 0.51 4.33
C ILE A 43 -9.84 1.05 3.28
N ARG A 44 -9.49 0.98 2.01
CA ARG A 44 -10.40 1.43 0.93
C ARG A 44 -11.68 0.62 0.90
N ALA A 45 -11.60 -0.69 1.07
CA ALA A 45 -12.77 -1.57 1.09
C ALA A 45 -13.68 -1.31 2.29
N SER A 46 -13.14 -0.85 3.41
CA SER A 46 -13.89 -0.58 4.64
C SER A 46 -14.57 0.80 4.69
N GLN A 47 -14.34 1.68 3.70
CA GLN A 47 -14.85 3.07 3.72
C GLN A 47 -16.37 3.20 3.84
N GLY A 48 -17.13 2.19 3.44
CA GLY A 48 -18.59 2.14 3.61
C GLY A 48 -19.06 1.56 4.94
N ASN A 49 -18.15 1.07 5.78
CA ASN A 49 -18.48 0.48 7.07
C ASN A 49 -18.42 1.55 8.17
N PRO A 50 -19.56 1.87 8.84
CA PRO A 50 -19.58 2.90 9.89
C PRO A 50 -18.77 2.52 11.14
N LEU A 51 -18.43 1.24 11.31
CA LEU A 51 -17.62 0.75 12.42
C LEU A 51 -16.11 0.73 12.11
N ALA A 52 -15.74 0.91 10.84
CA ALA A 52 -14.35 0.98 10.44
C ALA A 52 -13.78 2.39 10.59
N GLY A 53 -12.52 2.51 10.92
CA GLY A 53 -11.86 3.81 10.99
C GLY A 53 -10.71 3.87 11.98
N LEU A 54 -10.16 5.07 12.10
CA LEU A 54 -9.07 5.33 13.01
C LEU A 54 -9.53 5.26 14.46
N THR A 55 -8.74 4.59 15.29
CA THR A 55 -8.96 4.45 16.73
C THR A 55 -7.68 4.73 17.49
N ALA A 56 -7.83 5.21 18.73
CA ALA A 56 -6.73 5.34 19.69
C ALA A 56 -7.15 4.72 21.02
N PRO A 57 -6.20 4.11 21.76
CA PRO A 57 -6.47 3.66 23.13
C PRO A 57 -6.91 4.86 23.98
N GLN A 58 -8.06 4.74 24.62
CA GLN A 58 -8.51 5.73 25.59
C GLN A 58 -8.02 5.31 26.98
N SER A 59 -7.49 6.23 27.75
CA SER A 59 -7.18 5.99 29.14
C SER A 59 -8.43 6.15 29.98
N VAL A 60 -8.65 5.26 30.94
CA VAL A 60 -9.80 5.31 31.86
C VAL A 60 -9.89 6.66 32.61
N GLY A 61 -8.74 7.30 32.87
CA GLY A 61 -8.69 8.62 33.46
C GLY A 61 -9.23 9.74 32.57
N ALA A 62 -9.11 9.59 31.23
CA ALA A 62 -9.66 10.57 30.29
C ALA A 62 -11.21 10.47 30.21
N ASP A 63 -11.77 9.28 30.39
CA ASP A 63 -13.21 9.06 30.39
C ASP A 63 -13.89 9.61 31.65
N LEU A 64 -13.19 9.65 32.78
CA LEU A 64 -13.76 10.05 34.07
C LEU A 64 -13.66 11.54 34.37
N SER A 65 -12.78 12.30 33.71
CA SER A 65 -12.47 13.67 34.09
C SER A 65 -13.03 14.76 33.20
N HIS A 66 -13.44 14.45 31.96
CA HIS A 66 -13.89 15.47 31.00
C HIS A 66 -14.96 14.92 30.05
N GLN A 67 -16.11 15.57 30.08
CA GLN A 67 -17.13 15.33 29.04
C GLN A 67 -16.60 15.85 27.69
N PRO A 68 -16.46 15.02 26.64
CA PRO A 68 -15.91 15.44 25.37
C PRO A 68 -16.77 16.53 24.73
N THR A 69 -16.18 17.67 24.37
CA THR A 69 -16.84 18.67 23.55
C THR A 69 -16.65 18.35 22.05
N PRO A 70 -17.54 18.81 21.16
CA PRO A 70 -17.37 18.62 19.72
C PRO A 70 -16.01 19.12 19.20
N ALA A 71 -15.51 20.23 19.77
CA ALA A 71 -14.22 20.78 19.41
C ALA A 71 -13.06 19.89 19.85
N SER A 72 -13.10 19.33 21.07
CA SER A 72 -12.06 18.44 21.58
C SER A 72 -12.04 17.09 20.82
N VAL A 73 -13.20 16.58 20.46
CA VAL A 73 -13.34 15.36 19.62
C VAL A 73 -12.72 15.60 18.25
N LYS A 74 -13.08 16.71 17.59
CA LYS A 74 -12.49 17.06 16.28
C LYS A 74 -10.96 17.19 16.35
N GLN A 75 -10.44 17.86 17.35
CA GLN A 75 -9.00 18.02 17.55
C GLN A 75 -8.29 16.67 17.76
N ALA A 76 -8.89 15.77 18.54
CA ALA A 76 -8.36 14.42 18.74
C ALA A 76 -8.34 13.61 17.43
N GLN A 77 -9.41 13.68 16.64
CA GLN A 77 -9.49 13.03 15.34
C GLN A 77 -8.43 13.58 14.35
N ASP A 78 -8.24 14.88 14.30
CA ASP A 78 -7.24 15.50 13.42
C ASP A 78 -5.81 15.10 13.82
N ARG A 79 -5.51 15.01 15.12
CA ARG A 79 -4.23 14.49 15.60
C ARG A 79 -4.03 13.03 15.22
N LEU A 80 -5.05 12.21 15.38
CA LEU A 80 -5.01 10.79 15.04
C LEU A 80 -4.76 10.58 13.55
N LYS A 81 -5.46 11.32 12.68
CA LYS A 81 -5.23 11.30 11.22
C LYS A 81 -3.79 11.67 10.87
N LYS A 82 -3.24 12.72 11.47
CA LYS A 82 -1.85 13.14 11.24
C LYS A 82 -0.85 12.08 11.69
N THR A 83 -1.07 11.48 12.86
CA THR A 83 -0.21 10.43 13.40
C THR A 83 -0.24 9.17 12.52
N PHE A 84 -1.43 8.76 12.07
CA PHE A 84 -1.59 7.63 11.17
C PHE A 84 -0.87 7.87 9.83
N ALA A 85 -1.11 9.02 9.21
CA ALA A 85 -0.46 9.38 7.95
C ALA A 85 1.08 9.40 8.07
N ALA A 86 1.61 9.97 9.16
CA ALA A 86 3.05 9.98 9.43
C ALA A 86 3.61 8.56 9.65
N THR A 87 2.86 7.69 10.32
CA THR A 87 3.25 6.30 10.55
C THR A 87 3.29 5.50 9.24
N MET A 88 2.28 5.65 8.39
CA MET A 88 2.27 5.04 7.05
C MET A 88 3.40 5.57 6.16
N ALA A 89 3.67 6.88 6.20
CA ALA A 89 4.79 7.46 5.46
C ALA A 89 6.15 6.90 5.91
N ARG A 90 6.35 6.66 7.22
CA ARG A 90 7.56 6.01 7.73
C ARG A 90 7.66 4.56 7.27
N ALA A 91 6.57 3.80 7.31
CA ALA A 91 6.55 2.43 6.80
C ALA A 91 6.99 2.38 5.33
N LYS A 92 6.40 3.20 4.47
CA LYS A 92 6.77 3.31 3.05
C LYS A 92 8.22 3.73 2.83
N ARG A 93 8.73 4.64 3.64
CA ARG A 93 10.14 5.06 3.56
C ARG A 93 11.09 3.94 3.94
N TYR A 94 10.82 3.19 5.00
CA TYR A 94 11.62 2.03 5.38
C TYR A 94 11.55 0.92 4.33
N ASP A 95 10.38 0.73 3.72
CA ASP A 95 10.20 -0.20 2.60
C ASP A 95 11.11 0.18 1.42
N ALA A 96 11.08 1.43 0.98
CA ALA A 96 11.92 1.96 -0.10
C ALA A 96 13.43 1.86 0.22
N GLN A 97 13.81 1.86 1.51
CA GLN A 97 15.19 1.69 1.97
C GLN A 97 15.61 0.22 2.14
N GLY A 98 14.73 -0.74 1.87
CA GLY A 98 15.00 -2.15 2.13
C GLY A 98 15.08 -2.53 3.61
N ASN A 99 14.62 -1.65 4.52
CA ASN A 99 14.66 -1.87 5.97
C ASN A 99 13.41 -2.64 6.41
N ALA A 100 13.45 -3.98 6.30
CA ALA A 100 12.35 -4.85 6.68
C ALA A 100 11.89 -4.70 8.13
N PRO A 101 12.78 -4.68 9.16
CA PRO A 101 12.35 -4.51 10.55
C PRO A 101 11.68 -3.16 10.79
N GLY A 102 12.20 -2.08 10.19
CA GLY A 102 11.64 -0.74 10.29
C GLY A 102 10.24 -0.66 9.69
N CYS A 103 10.08 -1.18 8.47
CA CYS A 103 8.81 -1.22 7.77
C CYS A 103 7.75 -2.03 8.53
N THR A 104 8.07 -3.28 8.91
CA THR A 104 7.15 -4.16 9.63
C THR A 104 6.68 -3.52 10.95
N ARG A 105 7.59 -2.90 11.70
CA ARG A 105 7.26 -2.23 12.97
C ARG A 105 6.30 -1.06 12.77
N GLU A 106 6.58 -0.18 11.80
CA GLU A 106 5.72 0.99 11.55
C GLU A 106 4.36 0.56 10.96
N LEU A 107 4.33 -0.42 10.07
CA LEU A 107 3.08 -0.97 9.55
C LEU A 107 2.23 -1.62 10.65
N ALA A 108 2.85 -2.35 11.57
CA ALA A 108 2.15 -2.92 12.72
C ALA A 108 1.55 -1.83 13.64
N LYS A 109 2.24 -0.69 13.80
CA LYS A 109 1.67 0.48 14.52
C LYS A 109 0.45 1.03 13.78
N ALA A 110 0.54 1.22 12.47
CA ALA A 110 -0.57 1.72 11.66
C ALA A 110 -1.79 0.79 11.73
N LYS A 111 -1.59 -0.52 11.65
CA LYS A 111 -2.66 -1.52 11.78
C LYS A 111 -3.37 -1.45 13.12
N ARG A 112 -2.67 -1.15 14.21
CA ARG A 112 -3.30 -0.97 15.54
C ARG A 112 -4.10 0.33 15.66
N MET A 113 -3.88 1.29 14.79
CA MET A 113 -4.60 2.58 14.77
C MET A 113 -5.84 2.54 13.89
N TYR A 114 -6.18 1.42 13.28
CA TYR A 114 -7.31 1.32 12.35
C TYR A 114 -8.13 0.06 12.59
N ILE A 115 -9.45 0.25 12.73
CA ILE A 115 -10.43 -0.84 12.77
C ILE A 115 -10.94 -1.04 11.35
N LEU A 116 -10.86 -2.27 10.87
CA LEU A 116 -11.33 -2.68 9.53
C LEU A 116 -12.70 -3.32 9.62
#